data_d37282a496658babfd17d41adb2020a4
#
_entry.id   d37282a496658babfd17d41adb2020a4
#
_cell.length_a   1.000
_cell.length_b   1.000
_cell.length_c   1.000
_cell.angle_alpha   90.00
_cell.angle_beta   90.00
_cell.angle_gamma   90.00
#
_symmetry.space_group_name_H-M   'P 1'
#
loop_
_entity.id
_entity.type
_entity.pdbx_description
1 polymer ?
#
loop_
_entity_poly.entity_id
_entity_poly.type
_entity_poly.pdbx_seq_one_letter_code
_entity_poly.pdbx_strand_id
1 'polypeptide(L)'
;MITKYISYLRDIRNYSENTLIGYEKDLRAFSKWAKAHLDHARWSEITRSDIDQYVHAMVASSMKPSSTNRRLSAISGLYEYFKRDGYDVENPCKYESRRKVSKNLPNTINEEELRAAYENATGATKTIIGILMSTGIRLQEMLELSWEDIDFTDCSLRINGKGAKQRVVYSTREILADLALYKSHTNAIGRIFGIDQREVRHMIYDALRPFCSGRQLSPHAIRHTWATHLAKMGANVSQIGTLLGHEHLETTQKYIDMCQHNLKEMVEQYSLMN
;
A
#
# COMPACT_ATOMS: atom_id res chain seq x y z
N MET A 1 -21.19 7.68 -19.11
CA MET A 1 -21.37 6.53 -18.21
C MET A 1 -20.20 6.40 -17.24
N ILE A 2 -18.95 6.21 -17.68
CA ILE A 2 -17.79 6.08 -16.78
C ILE A 2 -17.72 7.25 -15.77
N THR A 3 -17.82 8.50 -16.23
CA THR A 3 -17.77 9.69 -15.36
C THR A 3 -18.84 9.66 -14.26
N LYS A 4 -20.08 9.29 -14.58
CA LYS A 4 -21.18 9.16 -13.60
C LYS A 4 -20.88 8.08 -12.54
N TYR A 5 -20.32 6.95 -12.97
CA TYR A 5 -19.91 5.89 -12.05
C TYR A 5 -18.78 6.35 -11.14
N ILE A 6 -17.77 7.05 -11.67
CA ILE A 6 -16.67 7.59 -10.84
C ILE A 6 -17.19 8.61 -9.82
N SER A 7 -18.10 9.52 -10.22
CA SER A 7 -18.77 10.41 -9.27
C SER A 7 -19.55 9.65 -8.20
N TYR A 8 -20.31 8.61 -8.58
CA TYR A 8 -20.99 7.74 -7.63
C TYR A 8 -20.03 7.09 -6.62
N LEU A 9 -18.89 6.57 -7.09
CA LEU A 9 -17.88 5.99 -6.20
C LEU A 9 -17.28 7.03 -5.26
N ARG A 10 -17.08 8.26 -5.73
CA ARG A 10 -16.58 9.38 -4.93
C ARG A 10 -17.61 9.81 -3.89
N ASP A 11 -18.79 10.19 -4.33
CA ASP A 11 -19.75 10.97 -3.55
C ASP A 11 -20.59 10.07 -2.61
N ILE A 12 -20.88 8.84 -3.05
CA ILE A 12 -21.76 7.90 -2.33
C ILE A 12 -20.97 6.77 -1.65
N ARG A 13 -19.91 6.26 -2.33
CA ARG A 13 -19.16 5.12 -1.80
C ARG A 13 -17.88 5.55 -1.08
N ASN A 14 -17.56 6.84 -1.09
CA ASN A 14 -16.39 7.43 -0.42
C ASN A 14 -15.06 6.71 -0.75
N TYR A 15 -14.87 6.38 -2.04
CA TYR A 15 -13.64 5.76 -2.50
C TYR A 15 -12.50 6.78 -2.52
N SER A 16 -11.28 6.33 -2.20
CA SER A 16 -10.10 7.20 -2.25
C SER A 16 -9.79 7.65 -3.68
N GLU A 17 -9.25 8.87 -3.84
CA GLU A 17 -8.94 9.45 -5.14
C GLU A 17 -8.02 8.55 -5.98
N ASN A 18 -7.02 7.91 -5.36
CA ASN A 18 -6.15 6.94 -6.04
C ASN A 18 -6.92 5.74 -6.62
N THR A 19 -7.95 5.27 -5.93
CA THR A 19 -8.81 4.18 -6.41
C THR A 19 -9.66 4.66 -7.58
N LEU A 20 -10.22 5.88 -7.50
CA LEU A 20 -11.02 6.49 -8.55
C LEU A 20 -10.22 6.67 -9.84
N ILE A 21 -9.02 7.24 -9.74
CA ILE A 21 -8.09 7.40 -10.87
C ILE A 21 -7.75 6.03 -11.49
N GLY A 22 -7.47 5.03 -10.64
CA GLY A 22 -7.18 3.67 -11.09
C GLY A 22 -8.34 3.05 -11.84
N TYR A 23 -9.56 3.14 -11.32
CA TYR A 23 -10.77 2.59 -11.92
C TYR A 23 -11.13 3.33 -13.22
N GLU A 24 -11.05 4.65 -13.24
CA GLU A 24 -11.31 5.42 -14.46
C GLU A 24 -10.35 5.03 -15.58
N LYS A 25 -9.04 4.95 -15.29
CA LYS A 25 -8.02 4.50 -16.24
C LYS A 25 -8.32 3.08 -16.78
N ASP A 26 -8.72 2.17 -15.92
CA ASP A 26 -9.02 0.78 -16.28
C ASP A 26 -10.27 0.69 -17.17
N LEU A 27 -11.34 1.42 -16.83
CA LEU A 27 -12.58 1.45 -17.60
C LEU A 27 -12.39 2.12 -18.97
N ARG A 28 -11.61 3.21 -19.03
CA ARG A 28 -11.26 3.85 -20.30
C ARG A 28 -10.41 2.92 -21.19
N ALA A 29 -9.48 2.19 -20.60
CA ALA A 29 -8.65 1.22 -21.32
C ALA A 29 -9.51 0.08 -21.89
N PHE A 30 -10.46 -0.47 -21.12
CA PHE A 30 -11.41 -1.47 -21.61
C PHE A 30 -12.29 -0.91 -22.74
N SER A 31 -12.88 0.26 -22.56
CA SER A 31 -13.71 0.89 -23.60
C SER A 31 -12.95 1.14 -24.92
N LYS A 32 -11.67 1.52 -24.82
CA LYS A 32 -10.82 1.69 -26.00
C LYS A 32 -10.56 0.33 -26.70
N TRP A 33 -10.25 -0.71 -25.91
CA TRP A 33 -10.02 -2.05 -26.44
C TRP A 33 -11.28 -2.61 -27.10
N ALA A 34 -12.43 -2.51 -26.45
CA ALA A 34 -13.71 -2.99 -26.99
C ALA A 34 -14.04 -2.35 -28.34
N LYS A 35 -13.87 -1.02 -28.46
CA LYS A 35 -14.08 -0.32 -29.74
C LYS A 35 -13.13 -0.74 -30.86
N ALA A 36 -11.97 -1.26 -30.53
CA ALA A 36 -10.96 -1.65 -31.51
C ALA A 36 -11.06 -3.14 -31.94
N HIS A 37 -11.71 -3.99 -31.14
CA HIS A 37 -11.64 -5.44 -31.31
C HIS A 37 -13.01 -6.11 -31.38
N LEU A 38 -14.10 -5.42 -31.04
CA LEU A 38 -15.44 -5.95 -31.08
C LEU A 38 -16.26 -5.21 -32.14
N ASP A 39 -17.11 -5.94 -32.86
CA ASP A 39 -18.08 -5.37 -33.80
C ASP A 39 -19.18 -4.57 -33.10
N HIS A 40 -19.32 -4.78 -31.80
CA HIS A 40 -20.24 -4.08 -30.89
C HIS A 40 -19.44 -3.53 -29.70
N ALA A 41 -19.66 -2.28 -29.33
CA ALA A 41 -18.92 -1.62 -28.26
C ALA A 41 -19.82 -0.89 -27.24
N ARG A 42 -21.14 -1.14 -27.29
CA ARG A 42 -22.08 -0.65 -26.29
C ARG A 42 -21.94 -1.48 -25.01
N TRP A 43 -21.96 -0.85 -23.87
CA TRP A 43 -21.88 -1.53 -22.59
C TRP A 43 -22.96 -2.59 -22.39
N SER A 44 -24.16 -2.38 -22.95
CA SER A 44 -25.28 -3.36 -22.89
C SER A 44 -25.09 -4.60 -23.75
N GLU A 45 -24.14 -4.59 -24.67
CA GLU A 45 -23.89 -5.68 -25.64
C GLU A 45 -22.68 -6.52 -25.26
N ILE A 46 -21.85 -6.07 -24.33
CA ILE A 46 -20.65 -6.76 -23.87
C ILE A 46 -21.05 -8.07 -23.20
N THR A 47 -20.51 -9.15 -23.71
CA THR A 47 -20.76 -10.51 -23.22
C THR A 47 -19.62 -11.03 -22.36
N ARG A 48 -19.82 -12.19 -21.73
CA ARG A 48 -18.75 -12.89 -21.03
C ARG A 48 -17.60 -13.27 -21.98
N SER A 49 -17.91 -13.73 -23.19
CA SER A 49 -16.90 -14.07 -24.19
C SER A 49 -15.99 -12.88 -24.52
N ASP A 50 -16.54 -11.67 -24.57
CA ASP A 50 -15.75 -10.45 -24.80
C ASP A 50 -14.81 -10.15 -23.63
N ILE A 51 -15.26 -10.41 -22.40
CA ILE A 51 -14.40 -10.30 -21.20
C ILE A 51 -13.27 -11.32 -21.25
N ASP A 52 -13.56 -12.58 -21.64
CA ASP A 52 -12.53 -13.61 -21.81
C ASP A 52 -11.50 -13.19 -22.85
N GLN A 53 -11.92 -12.66 -24.01
CA GLN A 53 -11.02 -12.12 -25.04
C GLN A 53 -10.15 -10.98 -24.48
N TYR A 54 -10.76 -10.07 -23.70
CA TYR A 54 -10.01 -8.99 -23.07
C TYR A 54 -8.97 -9.50 -22.05
N VAL A 55 -9.33 -10.52 -21.27
CA VAL A 55 -8.38 -11.18 -20.35
C VAL A 55 -7.23 -11.81 -21.13
N HIS A 56 -7.50 -12.51 -22.23
CA HIS A 56 -6.46 -13.06 -23.11
C HIS A 56 -5.54 -11.97 -23.67
N ALA A 57 -6.09 -10.85 -24.12
CA ALA A 57 -5.29 -9.71 -24.60
C ALA A 57 -4.40 -9.12 -23.51
N MET A 58 -4.91 -9.00 -22.27
CA MET A 58 -4.11 -8.54 -21.11
C MET A 58 -2.98 -9.51 -20.78
N VAL A 59 -3.23 -10.83 -20.88
CA VAL A 59 -2.21 -11.87 -20.65
C VAL A 59 -1.14 -11.80 -21.72
N ALA A 60 -1.53 -11.72 -22.99
CA ALA A 60 -0.60 -11.60 -24.12
C ALA A 60 0.29 -10.36 -24.02
N SER A 61 -0.22 -9.26 -23.42
CA SER A 61 0.58 -8.06 -23.11
C SER A 61 1.43 -8.17 -21.83
N SER A 62 1.59 -9.36 -21.26
CA SER A 62 2.34 -9.63 -20.02
C SER A 62 1.84 -8.84 -18.80
N MET A 63 0.56 -8.51 -18.76
CA MET A 63 -0.03 -7.80 -17.61
C MET A 63 -0.03 -8.66 -16.34
N LYS A 64 0.39 -8.07 -15.22
CA LYS A 64 0.41 -8.75 -13.91
C LYS A 64 -1.01 -9.21 -13.51
N PRO A 65 -1.16 -10.41 -12.92
CA PRO A 65 -2.45 -10.92 -12.46
C PRO A 65 -3.22 -9.97 -11.54
N SER A 66 -2.54 -9.27 -10.64
CA SER A 66 -3.17 -8.26 -9.76
C SER A 66 -3.77 -7.09 -10.53
N SER A 67 -3.10 -6.63 -11.59
CA SER A 67 -3.59 -5.55 -12.46
C SER A 67 -4.79 -6.00 -13.29
N THR A 68 -4.75 -7.25 -13.82
CA THR A 68 -5.89 -7.87 -14.51
C THR A 68 -7.11 -7.95 -13.58
N ASN A 69 -6.92 -8.47 -12.36
CA ASN A 69 -7.99 -8.61 -11.38
C ASN A 69 -8.59 -7.25 -10.97
N ARG A 70 -7.77 -6.21 -10.84
CA ARG A 70 -8.26 -4.84 -10.56
C ARG A 70 -9.12 -4.32 -11.72
N ARG A 71 -8.71 -4.51 -12.98
CA ARG A 71 -9.50 -4.11 -14.15
C ARG A 71 -10.84 -4.82 -14.20
N LEU A 72 -10.87 -6.12 -13.98
CA LEU A 72 -12.11 -6.89 -13.89
C LEU A 72 -13.00 -6.39 -12.75
N SER A 73 -12.42 -6.00 -11.61
CA SER A 73 -13.19 -5.39 -10.51
C SER A 73 -13.81 -4.05 -10.90
N ALA A 74 -13.09 -3.21 -11.63
CA ALA A 74 -13.60 -1.92 -12.10
C ALA A 74 -14.76 -2.12 -13.10
N ILE A 75 -14.62 -3.05 -14.05
CA ILE A 75 -15.67 -3.39 -15.03
C ILE A 75 -16.89 -3.97 -14.30
N SER A 76 -16.70 -4.98 -13.46
CA SER A 76 -17.79 -5.60 -12.70
C SER A 76 -18.55 -4.56 -11.85
N GLY A 77 -17.82 -3.67 -11.18
CA GLY A 77 -18.42 -2.61 -10.38
C GLY A 77 -19.24 -1.61 -11.21
N LEU A 78 -18.83 -1.32 -12.44
CA LEU A 78 -19.61 -0.49 -13.36
C LEU A 78 -20.94 -1.15 -13.75
N TYR A 79 -20.94 -2.48 -14.00
CA TYR A 79 -22.19 -3.20 -14.32
C TYR A 79 -23.12 -3.30 -13.13
N GLU A 80 -22.60 -3.46 -11.90
CA GLU A 80 -23.42 -3.39 -10.70
C GLU A 80 -24.03 -2.00 -10.49
N TYR A 81 -23.29 -0.96 -10.85
CA TYR A 81 -23.82 0.42 -10.87
C TYR A 81 -24.92 0.57 -11.91
N PHE A 82 -24.79 0.03 -13.12
CA PHE A 82 -25.83 0.07 -14.15
C PHE A 82 -27.13 -0.61 -13.66
N LYS A 83 -27.04 -1.79 -13.07
CA LYS A 83 -28.21 -2.48 -12.49
C LYS A 83 -28.91 -1.64 -11.43
N ARG A 84 -28.13 -1.02 -10.56
CA ARG A 84 -28.65 -0.13 -9.52
C ARG A 84 -29.34 1.10 -10.12
N ASP A 85 -28.81 1.63 -11.23
CA ASP A 85 -29.33 2.82 -11.94
C ASP A 85 -30.52 2.46 -12.89
N GLY A 86 -31.03 1.21 -12.83
CA GLY A 86 -32.22 0.73 -13.53
C GLY A 86 -31.97 0.24 -14.97
N TYR A 87 -30.71 0.07 -15.39
CA TYR A 87 -30.42 -0.51 -16.69
C TYR A 87 -30.57 -2.04 -16.64
N ASP A 88 -31.29 -2.60 -17.65
CA ASP A 88 -31.41 -4.04 -17.84
C ASP A 88 -30.15 -4.57 -18.55
N VAL A 89 -29.13 -4.87 -17.75
CA VAL A 89 -27.85 -5.40 -18.24
C VAL A 89 -27.37 -6.55 -17.33
N GLU A 90 -26.80 -7.59 -17.92
CA GLU A 90 -26.08 -8.58 -17.15
C GLU A 90 -24.65 -8.16 -16.88
N ASN A 91 -24.11 -8.55 -15.72
CA ASN A 91 -22.72 -8.32 -15.40
C ASN A 91 -21.85 -9.42 -16.05
N PRO A 92 -21.11 -9.12 -17.13
CA PRO A 92 -20.36 -10.13 -17.85
C PRO A 92 -19.16 -10.69 -17.06
N CYS A 93 -18.77 -9.99 -15.98
CA CYS A 93 -17.69 -10.44 -15.09
C CYS A 93 -18.19 -11.26 -13.89
N LYS A 94 -19.49 -11.53 -13.75
CA LYS A 94 -20.08 -12.15 -12.54
C LYS A 94 -19.47 -13.50 -12.19
N TYR A 95 -19.15 -14.31 -13.21
CA TYR A 95 -18.61 -15.68 -13.05
C TYR A 95 -17.14 -15.76 -13.48
N GLU A 96 -16.49 -14.62 -13.69
CA GLU A 96 -15.11 -14.61 -14.10
C GLU A 96 -14.18 -15.02 -12.96
N SER A 97 -13.37 -16.06 -13.23
CA SER A 97 -12.38 -16.53 -12.28
C SER A 97 -11.24 -15.53 -12.13
N ARG A 98 -11.01 -15.07 -10.90
CA ARG A 98 -9.85 -14.22 -10.62
C ARG A 98 -8.56 -14.99 -10.88
N ARG A 99 -7.62 -14.37 -11.57
CA ARG A 99 -6.30 -14.96 -11.79
C ARG A 99 -5.59 -15.13 -10.45
N LYS A 100 -4.98 -16.32 -10.25
CA LYS A 100 -4.14 -16.54 -9.06
C LYS A 100 -3.02 -15.53 -9.04
N VAL A 101 -2.93 -14.81 -7.93
CA VAL A 101 -1.79 -13.92 -7.63
C VAL A 101 -0.85 -14.72 -6.76
N SER A 102 0.39 -14.93 -7.22
CA SER A 102 1.42 -15.55 -6.39
C SER A 102 1.60 -14.69 -5.13
N LYS A 103 1.57 -15.35 -3.97
CA LYS A 103 1.94 -14.69 -2.70
C LYS A 103 3.45 -14.51 -2.70
N ASN A 104 3.94 -13.47 -3.37
CA ASN A 104 5.35 -13.13 -3.28
C ASN A 104 5.66 -12.71 -1.85
N LEU A 105 6.80 -13.16 -1.36
CA LEU A 105 7.34 -12.68 -0.09
C LEU A 105 7.47 -11.15 -0.13
N PRO A 106 7.22 -10.46 0.98
CA PRO A 106 7.41 -9.03 1.07
C PRO A 106 8.81 -8.63 0.64
N ASN A 107 8.91 -7.57 -0.16
CA ASN A 107 10.20 -6.99 -0.52
C ASN A 107 10.75 -6.23 0.70
N THR A 108 11.77 -6.78 1.35
CA THR A 108 12.46 -6.18 2.48
C THR A 108 13.83 -5.67 2.10
N ILE A 109 14.32 -4.67 2.79
CA ILE A 109 15.68 -4.14 2.71
C ILE A 109 16.48 -4.80 3.86
N ASN A 110 17.77 -5.03 3.68
CA ASN A 110 18.62 -5.46 4.77
C ASN A 110 18.65 -4.38 5.85
N GLU A 111 18.58 -4.80 7.13
CA GLU A 111 18.48 -3.87 8.26
C GLU A 111 19.72 -2.99 8.42
N GLU A 112 20.91 -3.54 8.16
CA GLU A 112 22.18 -2.80 8.20
C GLU A 112 22.27 -1.80 7.06
N GLU A 113 21.88 -2.20 5.83
CA GLU A 113 21.81 -1.31 4.67
C GLU A 113 20.84 -0.13 4.90
N LEU A 114 19.67 -0.41 5.49
CA LEU A 114 18.67 0.61 5.81
C LEU A 114 19.19 1.58 6.87
N ARG A 115 19.87 1.06 7.91
CA ARG A 115 20.50 1.87 8.94
C ARG A 115 21.61 2.76 8.37
N ALA A 116 22.49 2.20 7.54
CA ALA A 116 23.54 2.97 6.87
C ALA A 116 22.96 4.09 6.00
N ALA A 117 21.89 3.84 5.27
CA ALA A 117 21.21 4.87 4.48
C ALA A 117 20.61 5.99 5.36
N TYR A 118 20.02 5.65 6.50
CA TYR A 118 19.50 6.61 7.47
C TYR A 118 20.61 7.47 8.07
N GLU A 119 21.72 6.87 8.49
CA GLU A 119 22.86 7.56 9.11
C GLU A 119 23.51 8.57 8.15
N ASN A 120 23.56 8.26 6.86
CA ASN A 120 24.14 9.13 5.81
C ASN A 120 23.12 10.12 5.21
N ALA A 121 21.84 9.99 5.52
CA ALA A 121 20.82 10.95 5.08
C ALA A 121 20.85 12.22 5.94
N THR A 122 20.37 13.33 5.37
CA THR A 122 20.30 14.63 6.05
C THR A 122 18.94 15.29 5.87
N GLY A 123 18.63 16.27 6.73
CA GLY A 123 17.44 17.10 6.64
C GLY A 123 16.14 16.29 6.59
N ALA A 124 15.22 16.69 5.70
CA ALA A 124 13.92 16.03 5.54
C ALA A 124 14.04 14.54 5.21
N THR A 125 15.01 14.14 4.38
CA THR A 125 15.21 12.75 3.97
C THR A 125 15.53 11.86 5.16
N LYS A 126 16.44 12.29 6.04
CA LYS A 126 16.78 11.57 7.27
C LYS A 126 15.56 11.37 8.16
N THR A 127 14.84 12.46 8.42
CA THR A 127 13.63 12.44 9.24
C THR A 127 12.54 11.52 8.68
N ILE A 128 12.32 11.57 7.37
CA ILE A 128 11.36 10.71 6.67
C ILE A 128 11.73 9.24 6.82
N ILE A 129 12.98 8.88 6.53
CA ILE A 129 13.46 7.48 6.65
C ILE A 129 13.35 7.04 8.11
N GLY A 130 13.77 7.87 9.06
CA GLY A 130 13.71 7.58 10.49
C GLY A 130 12.29 7.28 10.98
N ILE A 131 11.31 8.11 10.64
CA ILE A 131 9.91 7.88 10.99
C ILE A 131 9.40 6.57 10.37
N LEU A 132 9.66 6.32 9.10
CA LEU A 132 9.18 5.11 8.43
C LEU A 132 9.82 3.84 9.01
N MET A 133 11.11 3.86 9.34
CA MET A 133 11.83 2.69 9.86
C MET A 133 11.56 2.43 11.34
N SER A 134 11.11 3.42 12.11
CA SER A 134 10.79 3.25 13.53
C SER A 134 9.31 2.92 13.79
N THR A 135 8.41 3.36 12.93
CA THR A 135 6.96 3.24 13.15
C THR A 135 6.24 2.34 12.15
N GLY A 136 6.83 2.10 10.98
CA GLY A 136 6.22 1.34 9.90
C GLY A 136 4.92 1.94 9.33
N ILE A 137 4.62 3.22 9.56
CA ILE A 137 3.42 3.87 9.02
C ILE A 137 3.42 3.94 7.49
N ARG A 138 2.26 4.17 6.87
CA ARG A 138 2.16 4.33 5.42
C ARG A 138 2.70 5.69 5.00
N LEU A 139 3.27 5.79 3.79
CA LEU A 139 3.76 7.05 3.26
C LEU A 139 2.71 8.17 3.30
N GLN A 140 1.46 7.85 2.94
CA GLN A 140 0.37 8.82 2.97
C GLN A 140 0.08 9.30 4.41
N GLU A 141 0.05 8.39 5.37
CA GLU A 141 -0.14 8.69 6.79
C GLU A 141 0.99 9.61 7.31
N MET A 142 2.23 9.34 6.91
CA MET A 142 3.39 10.19 7.26
C MET A 142 3.28 11.60 6.68
N LEU A 143 2.84 11.74 5.42
CA LEU A 143 2.68 13.05 4.77
C LEU A 143 1.52 13.88 5.35
N GLU A 144 0.57 13.22 6.00
CA GLU A 144 -0.56 13.86 6.68
C GLU A 144 -0.25 14.27 8.13
N LEU A 145 0.88 13.80 8.69
CA LEU A 145 1.29 14.17 10.05
C LEU A 145 1.47 15.68 10.21
N SER A 146 0.94 16.18 11.30
CA SER A 146 1.17 17.54 11.81
C SER A 146 1.99 17.52 13.10
N TRP A 147 2.53 18.68 13.49
CA TRP A 147 3.27 18.79 14.73
C TRP A 147 2.43 18.49 15.99
N GLU A 148 1.11 18.66 15.88
CA GLU A 148 0.14 18.38 16.94
C GLU A 148 -0.10 16.88 17.14
N ASP A 149 0.30 16.06 16.17
CA ASP A 149 0.18 14.61 16.23
C ASP A 149 1.36 13.95 16.96
N ILE A 150 2.39 14.72 17.32
CA ILE A 150 3.63 14.21 17.92
C ILE A 150 3.67 14.52 19.39
N ASP A 151 3.74 13.49 20.23
CA ASP A 151 4.10 13.62 21.64
C ASP A 151 5.58 13.25 21.81
N PHE A 152 6.41 14.29 22.00
CA PHE A 152 7.85 14.14 22.21
C PHE A 152 8.19 13.54 23.57
N THR A 153 7.28 13.64 24.55
CA THR A 153 7.50 13.13 25.90
C THR A 153 7.28 11.62 25.97
N ASP A 154 6.16 11.17 25.39
CA ASP A 154 5.79 9.74 25.35
C ASP A 154 6.38 9.01 24.12
N CYS A 155 7.10 9.72 23.28
CA CYS A 155 7.63 9.18 22.02
C CYS A 155 6.54 8.57 21.12
N SER A 156 5.34 9.15 21.09
CA SER A 156 4.21 8.63 20.36
C SER A 156 3.76 9.56 19.23
N LEU A 157 3.15 8.94 18.21
CA LEU A 157 2.59 9.60 17.05
C LEU A 157 1.14 9.15 16.87
N ARG A 158 0.23 10.10 16.78
CA ARG A 158 -1.18 9.85 16.46
C ARG A 158 -1.36 9.81 14.96
N ILE A 159 -1.77 8.64 14.44
CA ILE A 159 -1.94 8.38 13.01
C ILE A 159 -3.41 8.36 12.65
N ASN A 160 -3.79 9.18 11.70
CA ASN A 160 -5.12 9.18 11.10
C ASN A 160 -5.15 8.18 9.94
N GLY A 161 -5.85 7.08 10.11
CA GLY A 161 -6.00 6.02 9.11
C GLY A 161 -7.24 6.18 8.24
N LYS A 162 -7.42 5.25 7.32
CA LYS A 162 -8.58 5.22 6.42
C LYS A 162 -9.88 5.09 7.22
N GLY A 163 -10.90 5.89 6.86
CA GLY A 163 -12.21 5.86 7.51
C GLY A 163 -12.25 6.52 8.89
N ALA A 164 -11.41 7.54 9.11
CA ALA A 164 -11.31 8.29 10.37
C ALA A 164 -10.91 7.43 11.60
N LYS A 165 -10.38 6.22 11.38
CA LYS A 165 -9.82 5.40 12.45
C LYS A 165 -8.48 5.96 12.87
N GLN A 166 -8.34 6.29 14.14
CA GLN A 166 -7.08 6.74 14.72
C GLN A 166 -6.35 5.58 15.40
N ARG A 167 -5.02 5.61 15.35
CA ARG A 167 -4.16 4.75 16.16
C ARG A 167 -2.95 5.51 16.63
N VAL A 168 -2.39 5.07 17.73
CA VAL A 168 -1.10 5.56 18.25
C VAL A 168 -0.02 4.56 17.85
N VAL A 169 1.11 5.08 17.38
CA VAL A 169 2.33 4.31 17.17
C VAL A 169 3.47 4.96 17.94
N TYR A 170 4.48 4.19 18.27
CA TYR A 170 5.62 4.67 19.05
C TYR A 170 6.88 4.68 18.20
N SER A 171 7.72 5.66 18.44
CA SER A 171 9.04 5.82 17.84
C SER A 171 10.13 5.74 18.90
N THR A 172 11.40 5.78 18.49
CA THR A 172 12.52 5.86 19.42
C THR A 172 12.82 7.31 19.78
N ARG A 173 13.45 7.52 20.95
CA ARG A 173 13.91 8.85 21.36
C ARG A 173 14.88 9.48 20.37
N GLU A 174 15.74 8.68 19.76
CA GLU A 174 16.70 9.10 18.74
C GLU A 174 16.00 9.72 17.53
N ILE A 175 15.02 9.01 16.96
CA ILE A 175 14.26 9.48 15.79
C ILE A 175 13.46 10.76 16.14
N LEU A 176 12.90 10.84 17.34
CA LEU A 176 12.20 12.05 17.77
C LEU A 176 13.14 13.21 18.05
N ALA A 177 14.37 12.96 18.46
CA ALA A 177 15.39 14.02 18.56
C ALA A 177 15.74 14.56 17.15
N ASP A 178 15.92 13.71 16.15
CA ASP A 178 16.10 14.14 14.74
C ASP A 178 14.90 14.92 14.22
N LEU A 179 13.69 14.52 14.58
CA LEU A 179 12.45 15.22 14.22
C LEU A 179 12.36 16.60 14.92
N ALA A 180 12.77 16.70 16.19
CA ALA A 180 12.84 17.96 16.92
C ALA A 180 13.89 18.90 16.32
N LEU A 181 15.04 18.36 15.92
CA LEU A 181 16.06 19.12 15.22
C LEU A 181 15.55 19.62 13.85
N TYR A 182 14.87 18.76 13.09
CA TYR A 182 14.21 19.18 11.85
C TYR A 182 13.19 20.30 12.10
N LYS A 183 12.38 20.19 13.14
CA LYS A 183 11.43 21.24 13.55
C LYS A 183 12.10 22.59 13.79
N SER A 184 13.27 22.61 14.44
CA SER A 184 14.00 23.84 14.72
C SER A 184 14.57 24.53 13.47
N HIS A 185 14.74 23.78 12.38
CA HIS A 185 15.26 24.29 11.10
C HIS A 185 14.17 24.57 10.06
N THR A 186 12.92 24.26 10.36
CA THR A 186 11.79 24.51 9.47
C THR A 186 10.79 25.46 10.08
N ASN A 187 10.24 26.36 9.26
CA ASN A 187 9.13 27.23 9.66
C ASN A 187 7.76 26.61 9.35
N ALA A 188 7.70 25.29 9.12
CA ALA A 188 6.47 24.61 8.76
C ALA A 188 5.43 24.70 9.87
N ILE A 189 4.26 25.22 9.54
CA ILE A 189 3.09 25.29 10.42
C ILE A 189 2.09 24.23 9.94
N GLY A 190 1.53 23.46 10.86
CA GLY A 190 0.62 22.38 10.55
C GLY A 190 1.35 21.11 10.13
N ARG A 191 1.29 20.73 8.86
CA ARG A 191 1.95 19.52 8.36
C ARG A 191 3.47 19.57 8.51
N ILE A 192 4.06 18.47 8.94
CA ILE A 192 5.51 18.34 9.14
C ILE A 192 6.25 18.45 7.80
N PHE A 193 5.73 17.74 6.77
CA PHE A 193 6.32 17.70 5.44
C PHE A 193 5.37 18.32 4.41
N GLY A 194 5.79 19.46 3.84
CA GLY A 194 5.10 20.11 2.73
C GLY A 194 5.51 19.56 1.35
N ILE A 195 5.80 18.26 1.27
CA ILE A 195 6.41 17.59 0.13
C ILE A 195 5.40 16.62 -0.47
N ASP A 196 5.34 16.51 -1.80
CA ASP A 196 4.43 15.58 -2.44
C ASP A 196 4.93 14.12 -2.39
N GLN A 197 4.00 13.18 -2.57
CA GLN A 197 4.28 11.76 -2.47
C GLN A 197 5.29 11.24 -3.50
N ARG A 198 5.35 11.87 -4.68
CA ARG A 198 6.27 11.47 -5.75
C ARG A 198 7.69 11.92 -5.40
N GLU A 199 7.83 13.13 -4.93
CA GLU A 199 9.10 13.70 -4.49
C GLU A 199 9.68 12.88 -3.33
N VAL A 200 8.89 12.55 -2.30
CA VAL A 200 9.36 11.70 -1.20
C VAL A 200 9.83 10.34 -1.67
N ARG A 201 9.17 9.74 -2.66
CA ARG A 201 9.64 8.46 -3.23
C ARG A 201 10.99 8.60 -3.92
N HIS A 202 11.26 9.71 -4.60
CA HIS A 202 12.58 9.99 -5.18
C HIS A 202 13.63 10.19 -4.09
N MET A 203 13.34 11.01 -3.07
CA MET A 203 14.25 11.24 -1.95
C MET A 203 14.65 9.93 -1.26
N ILE A 204 13.69 9.05 -0.97
CA ILE A 204 13.94 7.74 -0.37
C ILE A 204 14.76 6.86 -1.32
N TYR A 205 14.42 6.80 -2.60
CA TYR A 205 15.15 6.00 -3.59
C TYR A 205 16.60 6.45 -3.68
N ASP A 206 16.85 7.75 -3.78
CA ASP A 206 18.19 8.33 -3.91
C ASP A 206 19.04 8.09 -2.66
N ALA A 207 18.43 8.18 -1.47
CA ALA A 207 19.10 7.90 -0.21
C ALA A 207 19.44 6.41 -0.01
N LEU A 208 18.57 5.51 -0.45
CA LEU A 208 18.75 4.07 -0.28
C LEU A 208 19.68 3.46 -1.36
N ARG A 209 19.66 3.98 -2.58
CA ARG A 209 20.38 3.43 -3.72
C ARG A 209 21.88 3.19 -3.49
N PRO A 210 22.64 4.07 -2.83
CA PRO A 210 24.07 3.86 -2.60
C PRO A 210 24.38 2.67 -1.68
N PHE A 211 23.44 2.28 -0.83
CA PHE A 211 23.63 1.24 0.20
C PHE A 211 22.93 -0.09 -0.12
N CYS A 212 21.91 -0.05 -0.97
CA CYS A 212 21.03 -1.19 -1.23
C CYS A 212 21.10 -1.57 -2.71
N SER A 213 21.67 -2.73 -3.03
CA SER A 213 21.78 -3.22 -4.40
C SER A 213 20.61 -4.11 -4.82
N GLY A 214 20.13 -3.93 -6.07
CA GLY A 214 19.33 -4.92 -6.80
C GLY A 214 17.87 -5.12 -6.34
N ARG A 215 17.30 -4.23 -5.50
CA ARG A 215 15.94 -4.37 -4.95
C ARG A 215 15.05 -3.19 -5.28
N GLN A 216 13.74 -3.41 -5.18
CA GLN A 216 12.75 -2.34 -5.33
C GLN A 216 12.73 -1.47 -4.07
N LEU A 217 13.50 -0.37 -4.10
CA LEU A 217 13.63 0.58 -2.99
C LEU A 217 12.40 1.48 -2.94
N SER A 218 11.68 1.47 -1.84
CA SER A 218 10.44 2.22 -1.71
C SER A 218 10.03 2.38 -0.24
N PRO A 219 9.16 3.35 0.10
CA PRO A 219 8.56 3.47 1.43
C PRO A 219 7.91 2.16 1.93
N HIS A 220 7.28 1.41 1.01
CA HIS A 220 6.70 0.11 1.35
C HIS A 220 7.74 -0.94 1.70
N ALA A 221 8.92 -0.93 1.06
CA ALA A 221 10.00 -1.83 1.41
C ALA A 221 10.52 -1.55 2.83
N ILE A 222 10.69 -0.27 3.22
CA ILE A 222 11.04 0.12 4.60
C ILE A 222 10.00 -0.42 5.59
N ARG A 223 8.72 -0.18 5.32
CA ARG A 223 7.63 -0.70 6.17
C ARG A 223 7.60 -2.22 6.26
N HIS A 224 7.89 -2.93 5.15
CA HIS A 224 7.99 -4.39 5.16
C HIS A 224 9.18 -4.87 5.99
N THR A 225 10.31 -4.18 5.90
CA THR A 225 11.50 -4.46 6.72
C THR A 225 11.17 -4.32 8.20
N TRP A 226 10.56 -3.21 8.61
CA TRP A 226 10.14 -2.98 9.98
C TRP A 226 9.17 -4.05 10.50
N ALA A 227 8.14 -4.41 9.72
CA ALA A 227 7.19 -5.44 10.11
C ALA A 227 7.84 -6.84 10.25
N THR A 228 8.78 -7.17 9.35
CA THR A 228 9.54 -8.42 9.40
C THR A 228 10.49 -8.44 10.60
N HIS A 229 11.13 -7.30 10.91
CA HIS A 229 11.96 -7.15 12.11
C HIS A 229 11.16 -7.42 13.38
N LEU A 230 9.97 -6.81 13.53
CA LEU A 230 9.10 -7.10 14.68
C LEU A 230 8.72 -8.58 14.79
N ALA A 231 8.42 -9.22 13.66
CA ALA A 231 8.10 -10.64 13.62
C ALA A 231 9.31 -11.50 14.06
N LYS A 232 10.53 -11.15 13.63
CA LYS A 232 11.77 -11.80 14.08
C LYS A 232 12.01 -11.63 15.59
N MET A 233 11.62 -10.47 16.14
CA MET A 233 11.70 -10.19 17.57
C MET A 233 10.57 -10.84 18.41
N GLY A 234 9.73 -11.66 17.79
CA GLY A 234 8.69 -12.42 18.47
C GLY A 234 7.33 -11.72 18.60
N ALA A 235 7.13 -10.55 17.97
CA ALA A 235 5.83 -9.90 17.96
C ALA A 235 4.80 -10.76 17.21
N ASN A 236 3.60 -10.92 17.78
CA ASN A 236 2.55 -11.70 17.15
C ASN A 236 1.80 -10.94 16.07
N VAL A 237 1.02 -11.68 15.24
CA VAL A 237 0.26 -11.12 14.11
C VAL A 237 -0.65 -9.97 14.52
N SER A 238 -1.31 -10.07 15.68
CA SER A 238 -2.22 -9.06 16.17
C SER A 238 -1.50 -7.75 16.53
N GLN A 239 -0.37 -7.86 17.23
CA GLN A 239 0.47 -6.71 17.61
C GLN A 239 0.98 -5.97 16.36
N ILE A 240 1.58 -6.70 15.41
CA ILE A 240 2.08 -6.13 14.16
C ILE A 240 0.92 -5.53 13.36
N GLY A 241 -0.22 -6.22 13.26
CA GLY A 241 -1.41 -5.75 12.56
C GLY A 241 -1.96 -4.44 13.14
N THR A 242 -2.02 -4.32 14.46
CA THR A 242 -2.46 -3.12 15.16
C THR A 242 -1.54 -1.93 14.85
N LEU A 243 -0.23 -2.10 15.00
CA LEU A 243 0.77 -1.06 14.72
C LEU A 243 0.73 -0.62 13.24
N LEU A 244 0.61 -1.58 12.34
CA LEU A 244 0.51 -1.28 10.90
C LEU A 244 -0.86 -0.70 10.49
N GLY A 245 -1.89 -0.83 11.31
CA GLY A 245 -3.26 -0.46 10.95
C GLY A 245 -3.80 -1.31 9.79
N HIS A 246 -3.63 -2.64 9.88
CA HIS A 246 -4.23 -3.59 8.95
C HIS A 246 -5.64 -3.95 9.40
N GLU A 247 -6.63 -3.80 8.52
CA GLU A 247 -8.00 -4.21 8.80
C GLU A 247 -8.17 -5.74 8.80
N HIS A 248 -7.31 -6.46 8.07
CA HIS A 248 -7.34 -7.91 7.93
C HIS A 248 -6.00 -8.50 8.38
N LEU A 249 -6.04 -9.42 9.34
CA LEU A 249 -4.85 -10.09 9.89
C LEU A 249 -4.10 -10.91 8.83
N GLU A 250 -4.80 -11.42 7.81
CA GLU A 250 -4.20 -12.12 6.66
C GLU A 250 -3.11 -11.29 5.96
N THR A 251 -3.27 -9.96 5.96
CA THR A 251 -2.26 -9.05 5.39
C THR A 251 -0.97 -9.04 6.21
N THR A 252 -1.06 -9.36 7.50
CA THR A 252 0.07 -9.39 8.44
C THR A 252 0.71 -10.76 8.52
N GLN A 253 -0.06 -11.83 8.31
CA GLN A 253 0.39 -13.23 8.44
C GLN A 253 1.64 -13.51 7.61
N LYS A 254 1.77 -12.91 6.45
CA LYS A 254 2.95 -13.07 5.57
C LYS A 254 4.29 -12.71 6.22
N TYR A 255 4.31 -11.84 7.24
CA TYR A 255 5.56 -11.49 7.95
C TYR A 255 5.95 -12.58 8.93
N ILE A 256 4.97 -13.20 9.59
CA ILE A 256 5.20 -14.35 10.45
C ILE A 256 5.67 -15.56 9.62
N ASP A 257 5.01 -15.82 8.48
CA ASP A 257 5.37 -16.91 7.58
C ASP A 257 6.83 -16.79 7.09
N MET A 258 7.34 -15.56 6.92
CA MET A 258 8.76 -15.32 6.59
C MET A 258 9.73 -15.69 7.72
N CYS A 259 9.27 -15.59 8.96
CA CYS A 259 10.11 -15.84 10.14
C CYS A 259 10.04 -17.30 10.62
N GLN A 260 9.14 -18.13 10.07
CA GLN A 260 8.96 -19.53 10.46
C GLN A 260 10.19 -20.43 10.23
N HIS A 261 11.21 -19.95 9.51
CA HIS A 261 12.48 -20.66 9.39
C HIS A 261 13.21 -20.84 10.72
N ASN A 262 12.84 -20.08 11.76
CA ASN A 262 13.43 -20.18 13.10
C ASN A 262 12.63 -21.08 14.07
N LEU A 263 11.66 -21.87 13.57
CA LEU A 263 10.89 -22.77 14.46
C LEU A 263 11.80 -23.78 15.20
N LYS A 264 12.88 -24.23 14.56
CA LYS A 264 13.85 -25.12 15.20
C LYS A 264 14.55 -24.41 16.34
N GLU A 265 15.05 -23.20 16.15
CA GLU A 265 15.70 -22.40 17.19
C GLU A 265 14.72 -22.07 18.34
N MET A 266 13.44 -21.77 18.01
CA MET A 266 12.39 -21.56 19.00
C MET A 266 12.17 -22.82 19.84
N VAL A 267 12.07 -24.00 19.23
CA VAL A 267 11.90 -25.25 19.95
C VAL A 267 13.13 -25.52 20.85
N GLU A 268 14.33 -25.27 20.35
CA GLU A 268 15.55 -25.39 21.13
C GLU A 268 15.60 -24.41 22.31
N GLN A 269 15.16 -23.15 22.10
CA GLN A 269 15.16 -22.12 23.15
C GLN A 269 14.06 -22.31 24.20
N TYR A 270 12.88 -22.80 23.82
CA TYR A 270 11.70 -22.95 24.69
C TYR A 270 11.41 -24.41 25.06
N SER A 271 12.36 -25.32 24.84
CA SER A 271 12.22 -26.70 25.25
C SER A 271 12.17 -26.80 26.78
N LEU A 272 11.17 -27.52 27.30
CA LEU A 272 11.07 -27.83 28.72
C LEU A 272 12.17 -28.81 29.19
N MET A 273 13.02 -29.24 28.26
CA MET A 273 14.13 -30.21 28.51
C MET A 273 15.49 -29.53 28.71
N ASN A 274 15.54 -28.17 28.73
CA ASN A 274 16.74 -27.39 29.02
C ASN A 274 16.81 -27.05 30.49
#